data_3ad3f6ba2cd259e4ea69fb5eb3cc757a
#
_entry.id   3ad3f6ba2cd259e4ea69fb5eb3cc757a
#
_cell.length_a   1.000
_cell.length_b   1.000
_cell.length_c   1.000
_cell.angle_alpha   90.00
_cell.angle_beta   90.00
_cell.angle_gamma   90.00
#
_symmetry.space_group_name_H-M   'P 1'
#
loop_
_entity.id
_entity.type
_entity.pdbx_description
1 polymer ?
#
loop_
_entity_poly.entity_id
_entity_poly.type
_entity_poly.pdbx_seq_one_letter_code
_entity_poly.pdbx_strand_id
1 'polypeptide(L)'
;MSGEFKGKIVVVSGGSRGIGRGIALAFAREGAQTVLASSSEQNLAAAAKTIAAEGPEPFTVAGDLRRLDACEGLFGAVNERFGRCDVLVNNAGATRAGAFLELPDAAWLDGYALKFFGCVRLTRLFWPLLKAAQGSVINIIGGAGRTPDPEFLIGGSVNAAVANFSKGLSKLGNRDNVNVNAIHPGNTDTERQQQLREQRAAALGKTVEELRAEALVKNNMRRFGVPEDIAALALFLCSERARHIQGTAIAVDGGATPGLY
;
A
#
# COMPACT_ATOMS: atom_id res chain seq x y z
N MET A 1 18.28 -9.48 -12.07
CA MET A 1 16.82 -9.33 -12.31
C MET A 1 16.34 -10.63 -12.91
N SER A 2 15.38 -11.32 -12.27
CA SER A 2 14.89 -12.64 -12.73
C SER A 2 13.97 -12.53 -13.95
N GLY A 3 13.38 -11.36 -14.17
CA GLY A 3 12.36 -11.15 -15.20
C GLY A 3 11.05 -11.91 -14.94
N GLU A 4 10.82 -12.32 -13.70
CA GLU A 4 9.66 -13.15 -13.30
C GLU A 4 8.32 -12.45 -13.58
N PHE A 5 8.32 -11.11 -13.61
CA PHE A 5 7.13 -10.31 -13.89
C PHE A 5 7.09 -9.71 -15.28
N LYS A 6 7.96 -10.18 -16.20
CA LYS A 6 7.99 -9.68 -17.59
C LYS A 6 6.63 -9.87 -18.26
N GLY A 7 6.07 -8.76 -18.77
CA GLY A 7 4.76 -8.75 -19.43
C GLY A 7 3.54 -8.83 -18.50
N LYS A 8 3.74 -8.86 -17.18
CA LYS A 8 2.66 -8.77 -16.18
C LYS A 8 2.21 -7.33 -16.01
N ILE A 9 0.91 -7.13 -15.82
CA ILE A 9 0.30 -5.81 -15.55
C ILE A 9 0.10 -5.66 -14.05
N VAL A 10 0.76 -4.67 -13.45
CA VAL A 10 0.75 -4.42 -12.00
C VAL A 10 0.15 -3.05 -11.71
N VAL A 11 -1.02 -3.02 -11.10
CA VAL A 11 -1.73 -1.79 -10.74
C VAL A 11 -1.43 -1.43 -9.28
N VAL A 12 -0.90 -0.22 -9.04
CA VAL A 12 -0.52 0.26 -7.70
C VAL A 12 -1.29 1.54 -7.37
N SER A 13 -2.26 1.46 -6.47
CA SER A 13 -2.92 2.64 -5.92
C SER A 13 -2.00 3.36 -4.93
N GLY A 14 -1.96 4.70 -4.99
CA GLY A 14 -0.98 5.47 -4.23
C GLY A 14 0.46 5.23 -4.68
N GLY A 15 0.68 4.90 -5.97
CA GLY A 15 1.96 4.53 -6.55
C GLY A 15 2.93 5.69 -6.80
N SER A 16 2.54 6.93 -6.50
CA SER A 16 3.34 8.12 -6.86
C SER A 16 4.46 8.46 -5.89
N ARG A 17 4.49 7.91 -4.67
CA ARG A 17 5.51 8.19 -3.65
C ARG A 17 5.60 7.09 -2.59
N GLY A 18 6.64 7.16 -1.74
CA GLY A 18 6.80 6.29 -0.58
C GLY A 18 6.73 4.80 -0.91
N ILE A 19 6.00 4.03 -0.09
CA ILE A 19 5.88 2.57 -0.21
C ILE A 19 5.32 2.17 -1.59
N GLY A 20 4.26 2.83 -2.07
CA GLY A 20 3.65 2.50 -3.36
C GLY A 20 4.60 2.68 -4.54
N ARG A 21 5.39 3.78 -4.55
CA ARG A 21 6.43 3.99 -5.58
C ARG A 21 7.52 2.92 -5.47
N GLY A 22 7.98 2.59 -4.26
CA GLY A 22 8.98 1.54 -4.05
C GLY A 22 8.51 0.18 -4.55
N ILE A 23 7.25 -0.19 -4.30
CA ILE A 23 6.65 -1.43 -4.82
C ILE A 23 6.60 -1.39 -6.35
N ALA A 24 6.08 -0.31 -6.94
CA ALA A 24 6.01 -0.18 -8.40
C ALA A 24 7.38 -0.27 -9.07
N LEU A 25 8.39 0.41 -8.50
CA LEU A 25 9.77 0.36 -8.98
C LEU A 25 10.33 -1.08 -8.94
N ALA A 26 10.08 -1.80 -7.85
CA ALA A 26 10.56 -3.18 -7.71
C ALA A 26 9.94 -4.11 -8.77
N PHE A 27 8.63 -3.99 -9.02
CA PHE A 27 7.97 -4.73 -10.10
C PHE A 27 8.48 -4.34 -11.49
N ALA A 28 8.72 -3.06 -11.74
CA ALA A 28 9.26 -2.58 -13.01
C ALA A 28 10.67 -3.13 -13.28
N ARG A 29 11.54 -3.19 -12.24
CA ARG A 29 12.86 -3.83 -12.33
C ARG A 29 12.79 -5.31 -12.69
N GLU A 30 11.71 -6.00 -12.33
CA GLU A 30 11.44 -7.38 -12.73
C GLU A 30 10.68 -7.51 -14.07
N GLY A 31 10.57 -6.40 -14.82
CA GLY A 31 10.02 -6.37 -16.18
C GLY A 31 8.50 -6.22 -16.27
N ALA A 32 7.82 -5.92 -15.18
CA ALA A 32 6.38 -5.66 -15.19
C ALA A 32 6.05 -4.32 -15.85
N GLN A 33 4.92 -4.27 -16.55
CA GLN A 33 4.27 -3.02 -16.91
C GLN A 33 3.48 -2.51 -15.71
N THR A 34 3.94 -1.44 -15.09
CA THR A 34 3.28 -0.87 -13.92
C THR A 34 2.26 0.20 -14.30
N VAL A 35 1.17 0.27 -13.53
CA VAL A 35 0.14 1.32 -13.60
C VAL A 35 0.11 2.02 -12.25
N LEU A 36 0.36 3.32 -12.25
CA LEU A 36 0.37 4.14 -11.05
C LEU A 36 -0.89 4.97 -10.95
N ALA A 37 -1.63 4.86 -9.86
CA ALA A 37 -2.78 5.72 -9.58
C ALA A 37 -2.53 6.60 -8.36
N SER A 38 -2.82 7.91 -8.48
CA SER A 38 -2.71 8.90 -7.41
C SER A 38 -3.50 10.15 -7.76
N SER A 39 -3.86 10.96 -6.76
CA SER A 39 -4.55 12.25 -6.99
C SER A 39 -3.65 13.38 -7.47
N SER A 40 -2.31 13.22 -7.47
CA SER A 40 -1.35 14.25 -7.86
C SER A 40 -0.67 13.88 -9.17
N GLU A 41 -0.99 14.57 -10.23
CA GLU A 41 -0.35 14.42 -11.55
C GLU A 41 1.16 14.72 -11.48
N GLN A 42 1.56 15.75 -10.74
CA GLN A 42 2.96 16.11 -10.56
C GLN A 42 3.76 14.97 -9.93
N ASN A 43 3.23 14.36 -8.85
CA ASN A 43 3.90 13.24 -8.20
C ASN A 43 3.91 11.98 -9.09
N LEU A 44 2.87 11.76 -9.89
CA LEU A 44 2.82 10.67 -10.87
C LEU A 44 3.90 10.85 -11.94
N ALA A 45 4.05 12.06 -12.51
CA ALA A 45 5.08 12.33 -13.51
C ALA A 45 6.50 12.14 -12.95
N ALA A 46 6.75 12.59 -11.72
CA ALA A 46 8.03 12.37 -11.06
C ALA A 46 8.33 10.88 -10.80
N ALA A 47 7.32 10.12 -10.34
CA ALA A 47 7.45 8.68 -10.13
C ALA A 47 7.67 7.93 -11.46
N ALA A 48 6.94 8.31 -12.51
CA ALA A 48 7.08 7.74 -13.84
C ALA A 48 8.51 7.88 -14.37
N LYS A 49 9.08 9.08 -14.26
CA LYS A 49 10.47 9.34 -14.66
C LYS A 49 11.47 8.46 -13.90
N THR A 50 11.27 8.29 -12.59
CA THR A 50 12.14 7.45 -11.76
C THR A 50 12.05 5.98 -12.16
N ILE A 51 10.83 5.48 -12.41
CA ILE A 51 10.61 4.07 -12.76
C ILE A 51 11.08 3.76 -14.18
N ALA A 52 10.83 4.67 -15.14
CA ALA A 52 11.25 4.51 -16.54
C ALA A 52 12.79 4.45 -16.70
N ALA A 53 13.55 4.97 -15.74
CA ALA A 53 15.01 4.83 -15.74
C ALA A 53 15.50 3.41 -15.41
N GLU A 54 14.63 2.55 -14.85
CA GLU A 54 15.02 1.23 -14.33
C GLU A 54 14.15 0.07 -14.84
N GLY A 55 13.12 0.36 -15.63
CA GLY A 55 12.21 -0.64 -16.17
C GLY A 55 11.26 -0.07 -17.23
N PRO A 56 10.20 -0.81 -17.61
CA PRO A 56 9.19 -0.29 -18.53
C PRO A 56 8.56 1.02 -18.03
N GLU A 57 8.34 1.96 -18.93
CA GLU A 57 7.69 3.22 -18.60
C GLU A 57 6.29 2.96 -18.03
N PRO A 58 5.97 3.46 -16.82
CA PRO A 58 4.69 3.21 -16.20
C PRO A 58 3.55 3.96 -16.89
N PHE A 59 2.38 3.34 -16.91
CA PHE A 59 1.14 4.03 -17.25
C PHE A 59 0.61 4.77 -16.01
N THR A 60 0.26 6.04 -16.14
CA THR A 60 -0.20 6.85 -15.01
C THR A 60 -1.65 7.26 -15.17
N VAL A 61 -2.42 7.17 -14.08
CA VAL A 61 -3.84 7.60 -14.03
C VAL A 61 -4.03 8.49 -12.80
N ALA A 62 -4.37 9.75 -13.04
CA ALA A 62 -4.69 10.70 -11.98
C ALA A 62 -6.15 10.56 -11.55
N GLY A 63 -6.40 10.55 -10.24
CA GLY A 63 -7.77 10.50 -9.71
C GLY A 63 -7.81 10.36 -8.20
N ASP A 64 -8.86 10.90 -7.58
CA ASP A 64 -9.12 10.74 -6.16
C ASP A 64 -9.90 9.45 -5.88
N LEU A 65 -9.20 8.43 -5.44
CA LEU A 65 -9.76 7.09 -5.19
C LEU A 65 -10.75 7.03 -4.00
N ARG A 66 -11.03 8.15 -3.33
CA ARG A 66 -12.20 8.29 -2.44
C ARG A 66 -13.50 8.22 -3.23
N ARG A 67 -13.48 8.57 -4.49
CA ARG A 67 -14.63 8.64 -5.38
C ARG A 67 -14.76 7.36 -6.19
N LEU A 68 -16.00 6.90 -6.37
CA LEU A 68 -16.28 5.69 -7.16
C LEU A 68 -15.93 5.91 -8.64
N ASP A 69 -16.30 7.04 -9.19
CA ASP A 69 -16.01 7.40 -10.60
C ASP A 69 -14.51 7.40 -10.93
N ALA A 70 -13.66 7.85 -9.99
CA ALA A 70 -12.22 7.78 -10.17
C ALA A 70 -11.69 6.33 -10.14
N CYS A 71 -12.28 5.46 -9.31
CA CYS A 71 -11.95 4.03 -9.33
C CYS A 71 -12.39 3.36 -10.64
N GLU A 72 -13.58 3.69 -11.13
CA GLU A 72 -14.11 3.22 -12.42
C GLU A 72 -13.27 3.74 -13.59
N GLY A 73 -12.86 5.02 -13.56
CA GLY A 73 -11.95 5.59 -14.55
C GLY A 73 -10.59 4.91 -14.60
N LEU A 74 -10.00 4.58 -13.44
CA LEU A 74 -8.76 3.80 -13.38
C LEU A 74 -8.95 2.41 -14.00
N PHE A 75 -10.01 1.72 -13.63
CA PHE A 75 -10.30 0.40 -14.20
C PHE A 75 -10.53 0.47 -15.71
N GLY A 76 -11.34 1.43 -16.18
CA GLY A 76 -11.61 1.64 -17.60
C GLY A 76 -10.33 1.85 -18.42
N ALA A 77 -9.46 2.76 -17.96
CA ALA A 77 -8.18 3.06 -18.61
C ALA A 77 -7.25 1.83 -18.68
N VAL A 78 -7.18 1.03 -17.61
CA VAL A 78 -6.38 -0.21 -17.60
C VAL A 78 -6.98 -1.27 -18.49
N ASN A 79 -8.29 -1.45 -18.45
CA ASN A 79 -8.99 -2.45 -19.25
C ASN A 79 -8.90 -2.14 -20.76
N GLU A 80 -9.07 -0.87 -21.14
CA GLU A 80 -8.93 -0.42 -22.53
C GLU A 80 -7.50 -0.61 -23.06
N ARG A 81 -6.50 -0.25 -22.26
CA ARG A 81 -5.11 -0.27 -22.69
C ARG A 81 -4.48 -1.66 -22.67
N PHE A 82 -4.82 -2.47 -21.68
CA PHE A 82 -4.12 -3.74 -21.44
C PHE A 82 -5.06 -4.97 -21.42
N GLY A 83 -6.35 -4.82 -21.14
CA GLY A 83 -7.30 -5.91 -21.01
C GLY A 83 -6.93 -6.95 -19.93
N ARG A 84 -5.99 -6.62 -19.03
CA ARG A 84 -5.35 -7.53 -18.09
C ARG A 84 -4.95 -6.84 -16.80
N CYS A 85 -5.00 -7.58 -15.69
CA CYS A 85 -4.39 -7.21 -14.42
C CYS A 85 -3.88 -8.47 -13.74
N ASP A 86 -2.57 -8.58 -13.53
CA ASP A 86 -1.95 -9.72 -12.85
C ASP A 86 -1.78 -9.45 -11.35
N VAL A 87 -1.50 -8.20 -10.98
CA VAL A 87 -1.34 -7.81 -9.58
C VAL A 87 -2.06 -6.50 -9.32
N LEU A 88 -2.86 -6.48 -8.27
CA LEU A 88 -3.44 -5.26 -7.71
C LEU A 88 -2.82 -4.98 -6.33
N VAL A 89 -2.15 -3.84 -6.19
CA VAL A 89 -1.61 -3.36 -4.91
C VAL A 89 -2.48 -2.22 -4.39
N ASN A 90 -3.28 -2.49 -3.38
CA ASN A 90 -4.05 -1.49 -2.65
C ASN A 90 -3.16 -0.85 -1.58
N ASN A 91 -2.50 0.24 -1.95
CA ASN A 91 -1.60 0.97 -1.07
C ASN A 91 -2.10 2.41 -0.76
N ALA A 92 -3.02 2.96 -1.55
CA ALA A 92 -3.57 4.28 -1.30
C ALA A 92 -4.20 4.35 0.10
N GLY A 93 -3.75 5.31 0.91
CA GLY A 93 -4.28 5.51 2.25
C GLY A 93 -3.68 6.74 2.92
N ALA A 94 -4.55 7.51 3.53
CA ALA A 94 -4.20 8.62 4.40
C ALA A 94 -5.29 8.72 5.47
N THR A 95 -4.88 8.81 6.73
CA THR A 95 -5.79 9.00 7.86
C THR A 95 -5.23 10.09 8.75
N ARG A 96 -6.13 10.83 9.40
CA ARG A 96 -5.77 11.86 10.37
C ARG A 96 -5.53 11.21 11.73
N ALA A 97 -4.47 11.62 12.40
CA ALA A 97 -4.21 11.34 13.81
C ALA A 97 -4.75 12.48 14.68
N GLY A 98 -5.01 12.22 15.94
CA GLY A 98 -5.42 13.22 16.91
C GLY A 98 -6.28 12.63 18.05
N ALA A 99 -6.54 13.45 19.07
CA ALA A 99 -7.34 13.07 20.21
C ALA A 99 -8.79 12.74 19.80
N PHE A 100 -9.33 11.66 20.33
CA PHE A 100 -10.65 11.13 19.92
C PHE A 100 -11.77 12.17 19.92
N LEU A 101 -11.86 12.96 20.98
CA LEU A 101 -12.93 13.95 21.15
C LEU A 101 -12.79 15.18 20.23
N GLU A 102 -11.62 15.38 19.61
CA GLU A 102 -11.32 16.51 18.75
C GLU A 102 -11.40 16.16 17.25
N LEU A 103 -11.47 14.85 16.93
CA LEU A 103 -11.54 14.40 15.55
C LEU A 103 -12.97 14.58 15.00
N PRO A 104 -13.17 15.45 13.99
CA PRO A 104 -14.49 15.65 13.39
C PRO A 104 -14.92 14.42 12.59
N ASP A 105 -16.22 14.16 12.50
CA ASP A 105 -16.81 13.07 11.74
C ASP A 105 -16.30 13.00 10.29
N ALA A 106 -16.10 14.15 9.64
CA ALA A 106 -15.55 14.24 8.31
C ALA A 106 -14.15 13.58 8.17
N ALA A 107 -13.32 13.59 9.22
CA ALA A 107 -12.01 12.94 9.19
C ALA A 107 -12.14 11.41 9.21
N TRP A 108 -13.15 10.87 9.89
CA TRP A 108 -13.50 9.46 9.89
C TRP A 108 -13.97 9.02 8.51
N LEU A 109 -14.95 9.73 7.96
CA LEU A 109 -15.48 9.45 6.63
C LEU A 109 -14.38 9.50 5.54
N ASP A 110 -13.50 10.50 5.60
CA ASP A 110 -12.39 10.66 4.66
C ASP A 110 -11.39 9.49 4.73
N GLY A 111 -10.99 9.09 5.95
CA GLY A 111 -10.07 7.97 6.16
C GLY A 111 -10.63 6.65 5.62
N TYR A 112 -11.89 6.37 5.89
CA TYR A 112 -12.58 5.18 5.37
C TYR A 112 -12.83 5.26 3.87
N ALA A 113 -13.19 6.43 3.33
CA ALA A 113 -13.45 6.61 1.90
C ALA A 113 -12.24 6.21 1.05
N LEU A 114 -11.03 6.67 1.43
CA LEU A 114 -9.82 6.35 0.68
C LEU A 114 -9.33 4.93 0.94
N LYS A 115 -9.06 4.60 2.22
CA LYS A 115 -8.29 3.40 2.53
C LYS A 115 -9.13 2.13 2.52
N PHE A 116 -10.38 2.19 2.98
CA PHE A 116 -11.27 1.02 2.98
C PHE A 116 -12.09 0.95 1.70
N PHE A 117 -12.91 1.97 1.42
CA PHE A 117 -13.80 1.92 0.26
C PHE A 117 -13.03 1.97 -1.06
N GLY A 118 -11.93 2.73 -1.15
CA GLY A 118 -11.03 2.70 -2.31
C GLY A 118 -10.50 1.30 -2.58
N CYS A 119 -9.99 0.61 -1.54
CA CYS A 119 -9.52 -0.77 -1.63
C CYS A 119 -10.63 -1.74 -2.09
N VAL A 120 -11.82 -1.67 -1.47
CA VAL A 120 -12.97 -2.53 -1.82
C VAL A 120 -13.42 -2.30 -3.27
N ARG A 121 -13.55 -1.04 -3.69
CA ARG A 121 -13.99 -0.65 -5.05
C ARG A 121 -13.02 -1.13 -6.11
N LEU A 122 -11.72 -0.84 -5.95
CA LEU A 122 -10.69 -1.29 -6.89
C LEU A 122 -10.64 -2.82 -6.96
N THR A 123 -10.63 -3.49 -5.82
CA THR A 123 -10.60 -4.96 -5.80
C THR A 123 -11.80 -5.56 -6.53
N ARG A 124 -13.02 -5.03 -6.32
CA ARG A 124 -14.23 -5.49 -6.99
C ARG A 124 -14.18 -5.25 -8.50
N LEU A 125 -13.73 -4.07 -8.93
CA LEU A 125 -13.63 -3.71 -10.36
C LEU A 125 -12.60 -4.58 -11.09
N PHE A 126 -11.42 -4.77 -10.47
CA PHE A 126 -10.33 -5.55 -11.07
C PHE A 126 -10.48 -7.07 -10.92
N TRP A 127 -11.43 -7.56 -10.09
CA TRP A 127 -11.56 -8.99 -9.80
C TRP A 127 -11.70 -9.89 -11.04
N PRO A 128 -12.49 -9.53 -12.07
CA PRO A 128 -12.59 -10.35 -13.29
C PRO A 128 -11.25 -10.50 -14.00
N LEU A 129 -10.46 -9.44 -14.11
CA LEU A 129 -9.13 -9.46 -14.74
C LEU A 129 -8.12 -10.26 -13.90
N LEU A 130 -8.14 -10.09 -12.58
CA LEU A 130 -7.32 -10.87 -11.65
C LEU A 130 -7.65 -12.36 -11.73
N LYS A 131 -8.91 -12.74 -11.78
CA LYS A 131 -9.36 -14.12 -11.95
C LYS A 131 -8.88 -14.71 -13.28
N ALA A 132 -9.04 -14.00 -14.38
CA ALA A 132 -8.58 -14.43 -15.70
C ALA A 132 -7.06 -14.61 -15.76
N ALA A 133 -6.31 -13.77 -15.05
CA ALA A 133 -4.85 -13.83 -14.97
C ALA A 133 -4.33 -14.82 -13.90
N GLN A 134 -5.21 -15.41 -13.06
CA GLN A 134 -4.83 -16.15 -11.85
C GLN A 134 -3.88 -15.34 -10.96
N GLY A 135 -4.23 -14.07 -10.79
CA GLY A 135 -3.37 -13.02 -10.25
C GLY A 135 -3.32 -12.93 -8.74
N SER A 136 -2.86 -11.79 -8.26
CA SER A 136 -2.66 -11.53 -6.83
C SER A 136 -3.18 -10.15 -6.41
N VAL A 137 -3.71 -10.06 -5.20
CA VAL A 137 -4.07 -8.81 -4.50
C VAL A 137 -3.17 -8.66 -3.28
N ILE A 138 -2.49 -7.53 -3.17
CA ILE A 138 -1.73 -7.14 -1.98
C ILE A 138 -2.37 -5.90 -1.36
N ASN A 139 -2.78 -6.01 -0.11
CA ASN A 139 -3.31 -4.89 0.66
C ASN A 139 -2.25 -4.38 1.64
N ILE A 140 -1.85 -3.11 1.51
CA ILE A 140 -0.89 -2.47 2.41
C ILE A 140 -1.68 -1.85 3.58
N ILE A 141 -1.51 -2.44 4.76
CA ILE A 141 -2.21 -2.05 5.99
C ILE A 141 -1.21 -1.70 7.08
N GLY A 142 -1.45 -0.59 7.80
CA GLY A 142 -0.55 -0.17 8.87
C GLY A 142 -0.61 -1.07 10.11
N GLY A 143 0.48 -1.13 10.87
CA GLY A 143 0.60 -1.91 12.11
C GLY A 143 -0.44 -1.57 13.18
N ALA A 144 -0.98 -0.33 13.19
CA ALA A 144 -2.02 0.10 14.13
C ALA A 144 -3.34 -0.70 14.04
N GLY A 145 -3.54 -1.51 13.00
CA GLY A 145 -4.64 -2.47 12.94
C GLY A 145 -4.49 -3.64 13.92
N ARG A 146 -3.26 -3.92 14.39
CA ARG A 146 -2.93 -4.96 15.38
C ARG A 146 -2.60 -4.37 16.75
N THR A 147 -1.95 -3.22 16.78
CA THR A 147 -1.56 -2.49 17.99
C THR A 147 -2.26 -1.14 18.00
N PRO A 148 -3.51 -1.06 18.51
CA PRO A 148 -4.26 0.19 18.55
C PRO A 148 -3.53 1.28 19.35
N ASP A 149 -3.61 2.51 18.84
CA ASP A 149 -3.06 3.70 19.48
C ASP A 149 -4.21 4.71 19.67
N PRO A 150 -4.43 5.25 20.89
CA PRO A 150 -5.50 6.20 21.16
C PRO A 150 -5.37 7.50 20.35
N GLU A 151 -4.18 7.88 19.95
CA GLU A 151 -3.94 9.05 19.10
C GLU A 151 -4.10 8.74 17.59
N PHE A 152 -4.37 7.48 17.23
CA PHE A 152 -4.49 7.05 15.83
C PHE A 152 -5.68 6.12 15.56
N LEU A 153 -6.83 6.41 16.19
CA LEU A 153 -8.02 5.54 16.15
C LEU A 153 -8.60 5.36 14.74
N ILE A 154 -8.66 6.42 13.92
CA ILE A 154 -9.13 6.31 12.53
C ILE A 154 -8.21 5.34 11.76
N GLY A 155 -6.90 5.53 11.86
CA GLY A 155 -5.92 4.68 11.18
C GLY A 155 -5.97 3.23 11.68
N GLY A 156 -6.06 3.03 12.99
CA GLY A 156 -6.18 1.71 13.62
C GLY A 156 -7.41 0.95 13.13
N SER A 157 -8.59 1.57 13.26
CA SER A 157 -9.86 0.94 12.88
C SER A 157 -9.94 0.62 11.39
N VAL A 158 -9.53 1.54 10.53
CA VAL A 158 -9.55 1.32 9.08
C VAL A 158 -8.56 0.22 8.64
N ASN A 159 -7.39 0.14 9.28
CA ASN A 159 -6.42 -0.93 9.01
C ASN A 159 -6.98 -2.29 9.43
N ALA A 160 -7.64 -2.38 10.59
CA ALA A 160 -8.30 -3.60 11.05
C ALA A 160 -9.43 -4.03 10.09
N ALA A 161 -10.22 -3.07 9.59
CA ALA A 161 -11.27 -3.33 8.62
C ALA A 161 -10.70 -3.93 7.31
N VAL A 162 -9.59 -3.36 6.77
CA VAL A 162 -8.93 -3.90 5.57
C VAL A 162 -8.32 -5.27 5.84
N ALA A 163 -7.76 -5.52 7.04
CA ALA A 163 -7.23 -6.83 7.40
C ALA A 163 -8.32 -7.91 7.42
N ASN A 164 -9.46 -7.62 8.06
CA ASN A 164 -10.62 -8.51 8.09
C ASN A 164 -11.16 -8.77 6.68
N PHE A 165 -11.35 -7.71 5.88
CA PHE A 165 -11.77 -7.81 4.48
C PHE A 165 -10.81 -8.69 3.67
N SER A 166 -9.50 -8.51 3.80
CA SER A 166 -8.48 -9.31 3.10
C SER A 166 -8.61 -10.79 3.44
N LYS A 167 -8.81 -11.11 4.73
CA LYS A 167 -9.00 -12.50 5.17
C LYS A 167 -10.29 -13.12 4.62
N GLY A 168 -11.39 -12.39 4.65
CA GLY A 168 -12.66 -12.84 4.05
C GLY A 168 -12.53 -13.06 2.55
N LEU A 169 -11.91 -12.08 1.85
CA LEU A 169 -11.72 -12.12 0.40
C LEU A 169 -10.80 -13.27 -0.05
N SER A 170 -9.81 -13.66 0.76
CA SER A 170 -8.92 -14.77 0.42
C SER A 170 -9.64 -16.11 0.26
N LYS A 171 -10.80 -16.28 0.94
CA LYS A 171 -11.65 -17.49 0.75
C LYS A 171 -12.32 -17.49 -0.62
N LEU A 172 -12.75 -16.31 -1.10
CA LEU A 172 -13.21 -16.15 -2.48
C LEU A 172 -12.06 -16.38 -3.46
N GLY A 173 -10.87 -15.84 -3.14
CA GLY A 173 -9.65 -16.01 -3.91
C GLY A 173 -9.28 -17.48 -4.12
N ASN A 174 -9.39 -18.34 -3.12
CA ASN A 174 -9.18 -19.79 -3.26
C ASN A 174 -10.08 -20.41 -4.34
N ARG A 175 -11.36 -20.00 -4.38
CA ARG A 175 -12.31 -20.48 -5.39
C ARG A 175 -11.99 -19.97 -6.80
N ASP A 176 -11.52 -18.73 -6.91
CA ASP A 176 -11.29 -18.03 -8.17
C ASP A 176 -9.83 -18.07 -8.63
N ASN A 177 -8.95 -18.79 -7.90
CA ASN A 177 -7.49 -18.87 -8.11
C ASN A 177 -6.80 -17.50 -8.09
N VAL A 178 -7.20 -16.63 -7.17
CA VAL A 178 -6.60 -15.30 -6.92
C VAL A 178 -5.97 -15.30 -5.54
N ASN A 179 -4.66 -15.02 -5.44
CA ASN A 179 -4.01 -14.87 -4.15
C ASN A 179 -4.34 -13.50 -3.53
N VAL A 180 -4.75 -13.51 -2.27
CA VAL A 180 -5.05 -12.28 -1.51
C VAL A 180 -4.29 -12.30 -0.20
N ASN A 181 -3.34 -11.40 -0.06
CA ASN A 181 -2.53 -11.26 1.14
C ASN A 181 -2.42 -9.78 1.56
N ALA A 182 -2.00 -9.55 2.78
CA ALA A 182 -1.79 -8.22 3.33
C ALA A 182 -0.37 -8.09 3.89
N ILE A 183 0.15 -6.87 3.84
CA ILE A 183 1.44 -6.51 4.44
C ILE A 183 1.19 -5.40 5.45
N HIS A 184 1.77 -5.53 6.64
CA HIS A 184 1.81 -4.51 7.69
C HIS A 184 3.20 -3.85 7.71
N PRO A 185 3.42 -2.72 7.03
CA PRO A 185 4.62 -1.93 7.23
C PRO A 185 4.67 -1.38 8.64
N GLY A 186 5.84 -1.43 9.25
CA GLY A 186 6.16 -0.66 10.45
C GLY A 186 6.57 0.77 10.14
N ASN A 187 7.38 1.34 11.01
CA ASN A 187 7.97 2.65 10.80
C ASN A 187 8.91 2.62 9.58
N THR A 188 8.42 3.13 8.46
CA THR A 188 9.10 3.13 7.17
C THR A 188 9.52 4.54 6.79
N ASP A 189 10.78 4.73 6.39
CA ASP A 189 11.29 6.00 5.93
C ASP A 189 10.69 6.33 4.56
N THR A 190 9.77 7.29 4.54
CA THR A 190 9.13 7.84 3.37
C THR A 190 9.12 9.36 3.47
N GLU A 191 8.97 10.06 2.34
CA GLU A 191 8.90 11.51 2.31
C GLU A 191 7.84 12.06 3.28
N ARG A 192 6.68 11.39 3.37
CA ARG A 192 5.62 11.75 4.31
C ARG A 192 6.04 11.59 5.77
N GLN A 193 6.69 10.50 6.11
CA GLN A 193 7.15 10.27 7.49
C GLN A 193 8.25 11.23 7.88
N GLN A 194 9.12 11.61 6.95
CA GLN A 194 10.11 12.62 7.17
C GLN A 194 9.48 13.98 7.48
N GLN A 195 8.53 14.43 6.66
CA GLN A 195 7.79 15.68 6.90
C GLN A 195 7.08 15.70 8.27
N LEU A 196 6.43 14.58 8.65
CA LEU A 196 5.77 14.46 9.95
C LEU A 196 6.77 14.52 11.11
N ARG A 197 7.95 13.91 10.97
CA ARG A 197 9.01 13.98 11.99
C ARG A 197 9.57 15.39 12.11
N GLU A 198 9.81 16.10 11.00
CA GLU A 198 10.25 17.49 10.98
C GLU A 198 9.27 18.40 11.72
N GLN A 199 7.97 18.28 11.43
CA GLN A 199 6.92 19.02 12.12
C GLN A 199 6.89 18.70 13.63
N ARG A 200 7.01 17.42 14.00
CA ARG A 200 7.02 17.01 15.41
C ARG A 200 8.28 17.47 16.14
N ALA A 201 9.42 17.42 15.48
CA ALA A 201 10.70 17.93 16.02
C ALA A 201 10.60 19.41 16.36
N ALA A 202 10.10 20.21 15.42
CA ALA A 202 9.87 21.64 15.63
C ALA A 202 8.88 21.92 16.80
N ALA A 203 7.79 21.16 16.89
CA ALA A 203 6.79 21.32 17.97
C ALA A 203 7.33 20.96 19.36
N LEU A 204 8.30 20.03 19.44
CA LEU A 204 8.89 19.56 20.70
C LEU A 204 10.24 20.23 21.04
N GLY A 205 10.76 21.11 20.19
CA GLY A 205 12.09 21.70 20.37
C GLY A 205 13.24 20.67 20.30
N LYS A 206 13.03 19.57 19.54
CA LYS A 206 14.00 18.49 19.34
C LYS A 206 14.50 18.45 17.91
N THR A 207 15.60 17.75 17.69
CA THR A 207 16.07 17.40 16.34
C THR A 207 15.33 16.18 15.79
N VAL A 208 15.34 16.01 14.48
CA VAL A 208 14.80 14.80 13.81
C VAL A 208 15.59 13.56 14.25
N GLU A 209 16.89 13.69 14.41
CA GLU A 209 17.80 12.63 14.85
C GLU A 209 17.46 12.13 16.25
N GLU A 210 17.19 13.04 17.20
CA GLU A 210 16.76 12.69 18.56
C GLU A 210 15.44 11.91 18.53
N LEU A 211 14.44 12.38 17.77
CA LEU A 211 13.16 11.67 17.63
C LEU A 211 13.32 10.30 16.96
N ARG A 212 14.24 10.17 16.01
CA ARG A 212 14.56 8.87 15.39
C ARG A 212 15.19 7.91 16.40
N ALA A 213 16.18 8.37 17.16
CA ALA A 213 16.84 7.56 18.17
C ALA A 213 15.84 7.08 19.25
N GLU A 214 15.01 8.00 19.77
CA GLU A 214 13.95 7.68 20.73
C GLU A 214 12.97 6.64 20.18
N ALA A 215 12.55 6.77 18.93
CA ALA A 215 11.61 5.83 18.28
C ALA A 215 12.25 4.45 18.09
N LEU A 216 13.53 4.34 17.76
CA LEU A 216 14.24 3.07 17.65
C LEU A 216 14.29 2.35 18.99
N VAL A 217 14.66 3.08 20.05
CA VAL A 217 14.72 2.51 21.41
C VAL A 217 13.31 2.10 21.88
N LYS A 218 12.31 3.00 21.77
CA LYS A 218 10.95 2.75 22.21
C LYS A 218 10.33 1.50 21.56
N ASN A 219 10.61 1.28 20.28
CA ASN A 219 10.03 0.17 19.52
C ASN A 219 11.00 -1.02 19.37
N ASN A 220 12.12 -1.01 20.07
CA ASN A 220 13.15 -2.06 20.03
C ASN A 220 13.55 -2.44 18.58
N MET A 221 13.74 -1.43 17.73
CA MET A 221 14.10 -1.62 16.33
C MET A 221 15.58 -1.35 16.09
N ARG A 222 16.20 -2.08 15.16
CA ARG A 222 17.60 -1.83 14.72
C ARG A 222 17.70 -0.64 13.77
N ARG A 223 16.70 -0.45 12.91
CA ARG A 223 16.59 0.64 11.94
C ARG A 223 15.12 0.88 11.57
N PHE A 224 14.83 1.99 10.96
CA PHE A 224 13.59 2.18 10.24
C PHE A 224 13.56 1.29 8.99
N GLY A 225 12.39 0.83 8.59
CA GLY A 225 12.19 0.20 7.31
C GLY A 225 12.36 1.19 6.16
N VAL A 226 12.62 0.69 4.97
CA VAL A 226 12.59 1.44 3.72
C VAL A 226 11.54 0.85 2.77
N PRO A 227 11.05 1.60 1.77
CA PRO A 227 10.06 1.08 0.82
C PRO A 227 10.44 -0.26 0.18
N GLU A 228 11.72 -0.47 -0.02
CA GLU A 228 12.30 -1.69 -0.60
C GLU A 228 12.07 -2.93 0.27
N ASP A 229 12.04 -2.80 1.61
CA ASP A 229 11.73 -3.91 2.51
C ASP A 229 10.30 -4.44 2.27
N ILE A 230 9.35 -3.53 2.07
CA ILE A 230 7.96 -3.87 1.79
C ILE A 230 7.81 -4.41 0.37
N ALA A 231 8.51 -3.80 -0.59
CA ALA A 231 8.50 -4.20 -1.98
C ALA A 231 9.04 -5.63 -2.19
N ALA A 232 10.09 -6.01 -1.48
CA ALA A 232 10.65 -7.37 -1.52
C ALA A 232 9.62 -8.42 -1.14
N LEU A 233 8.86 -8.18 -0.05
CA LEU A 233 7.79 -9.09 0.36
C LEU A 233 6.62 -9.07 -0.63
N ALA A 234 6.25 -7.91 -1.19
CA ALA A 234 5.19 -7.81 -2.19
C ALA A 234 5.52 -8.61 -3.46
N LEU A 235 6.75 -8.52 -3.97
CA LEU A 235 7.25 -9.33 -5.08
C LEU A 235 7.14 -10.83 -4.76
N PHE A 236 7.65 -11.25 -3.59
CA PHE A 236 7.60 -12.65 -3.19
C PHE A 236 6.17 -13.17 -3.11
N LEU A 237 5.26 -12.44 -2.46
CA LEU A 237 3.85 -12.85 -2.30
C LEU A 237 3.07 -12.93 -3.63
N CYS A 238 3.52 -12.22 -4.67
CA CYS A 238 2.94 -12.26 -6.00
C CYS A 238 3.63 -13.27 -6.93
N SER A 239 4.70 -13.93 -6.49
CA SER A 239 5.43 -14.92 -7.26
C SER A 239 4.79 -16.30 -7.20
N GLU A 240 5.13 -17.19 -8.14
CA GLU A 240 4.69 -18.59 -8.15
C GLU A 240 5.15 -19.35 -6.88
N ARG A 241 6.28 -18.92 -6.28
CA ARG A 241 6.82 -19.52 -5.05
C ARG A 241 5.92 -19.31 -3.83
N ALA A 242 5.05 -18.30 -3.86
CA ALA A 242 4.15 -17.95 -2.75
C ALA A 242 2.70 -18.38 -2.99
N ARG A 243 2.38 -19.15 -4.03
CA ARG A 243 1.00 -19.52 -4.38
C ARG A 243 0.23 -20.23 -3.27
N HIS A 244 0.92 -20.90 -2.34
CA HIS A 244 0.30 -21.53 -1.17
C HIS A 244 0.16 -20.60 0.04
N ILE A 245 0.63 -19.34 -0.06
CA ILE A 245 0.46 -18.32 0.98
C ILE A 245 -0.82 -17.54 0.66
N GLN A 246 -1.88 -17.73 1.47
CA GLN A 246 -3.20 -17.19 1.18
C GLN A 246 -3.90 -16.67 2.44
N GLY A 247 -4.40 -15.45 2.38
CA GLY A 247 -5.17 -14.83 3.46
C GLY A 247 -4.34 -14.53 4.71
N THR A 248 -3.03 -14.32 4.54
CA THR A 248 -2.13 -13.91 5.61
C THR A 248 -1.94 -12.40 5.63
N ALA A 249 -1.52 -11.89 6.78
CA ALA A 249 -1.10 -10.51 6.97
C ALA A 249 0.28 -10.52 7.65
N ILE A 250 1.32 -10.20 6.88
CA ILE A 250 2.71 -10.31 7.33
C ILE A 250 3.24 -8.93 7.73
N ALA A 251 3.84 -8.84 8.91
CA ALA A 251 4.50 -7.62 9.38
C ALA A 251 5.90 -7.49 8.74
N VAL A 252 6.20 -6.27 8.28
CA VAL A 252 7.54 -5.84 7.83
C VAL A 252 7.88 -4.60 8.66
N ASP A 253 8.24 -4.82 9.93
CA ASP A 253 8.28 -3.76 10.94
C ASP A 253 9.53 -3.81 11.84
N GLY A 254 10.49 -4.69 11.54
CA GLY A 254 11.71 -4.84 12.33
C GLY A 254 11.45 -5.43 13.72
N GLY A 255 10.30 -6.09 13.95
CA GLY A 255 9.92 -6.65 15.23
C GLY A 255 9.26 -5.66 16.19
N ALA A 256 8.82 -4.50 15.70
CA ALA A 256 8.23 -3.44 16.54
C ALA A 256 6.84 -3.80 17.08
N THR A 257 6.07 -4.64 16.38
CA THR A 257 4.75 -5.07 16.83
C THR A 257 4.86 -6.04 18.00
N PRO A 258 4.34 -5.72 19.20
CA PRO A 258 4.33 -6.65 20.30
C PRO A 258 3.30 -7.77 20.06
N GLY A 259 3.66 -8.98 20.41
CA GLY A 259 2.78 -10.16 20.30
C GLY A 259 2.99 -10.98 19.05
N LEU A 260 2.31 -12.12 19.02
CA LEU A 260 2.48 -13.14 17.97
C LEU A 260 1.58 -12.92 16.75
N TYR A 261 0.53 -12.12 16.87
CA TYR A 261 -0.50 -11.91 15.83
C TYR A 261 -0.79 -10.43 15.61
#